data_f222bdbc7426044a199e55c947993fc2
#
_entry.id   f222bdbc7426044a199e55c947993fc2
#
_cell.length_a   1.000
_cell.length_b   1.000
_cell.length_c   1.000
_cell.angle_alpha   90.00
_cell.angle_beta   90.00
_cell.angle_gamma   90.00
#
_symmetry.space_group_name_H-M   'P 1'
#
loop_
_entity.id
_entity.type
_entity.pdbx_description
1 polymer ?
#
loop_
_entity_poly.entity_id
_entity_poly.type
_entity_poly.pdbx_seq_one_letter_code
_entity_poly.pdbx_strand_id
1 'polypeptide(L)'
;FPCDSYWNVPGENYYTFIDAAIEKFEAEHPNVKVEYTSGIRVEDYTEWLSGQYLLGQEPDVMVILPEDLVIFSDTASLRELDPFMKQDPEADLSGFYPAALQAGADKGKQYALPLECVPQMMFINKTLLQKEHIRIPDNDWTWDEFYSLCEQLTRDTDGDGIVDQFGVYDYGWEEALVANGCSLFSEDGQHCLLNQSAQESAMQFARQIYQLNAGTDLSEK
;
A
#
# COMPACT_ATOMS: atom_id res chain seq x y z
N PHE A 1 -12.69 -14.23 -3.92
CA PHE A 1 -11.31 -13.90 -4.31
C PHE A 1 -11.34 -12.87 -5.43
N PRO A 2 -10.82 -11.64 -5.21
CA PRO A 2 -10.81 -10.59 -6.23
C PRO A 2 -9.92 -10.99 -7.42
N CYS A 3 -10.30 -10.60 -8.63
CA CYS A 3 -9.63 -11.07 -9.84
C CYS A 3 -8.69 -10.07 -10.50
N ASP A 4 -8.73 -8.82 -10.10
CA ASP A 4 -7.86 -7.81 -10.64
C ASP A 4 -6.68 -7.60 -9.70
N SER A 5 -5.48 -7.91 -10.16
CA SER A 5 -4.31 -7.41 -9.49
C SER A 5 -4.15 -5.93 -9.85
N TYR A 6 -3.80 -5.10 -8.90
CA TYR A 6 -3.42 -3.69 -9.12
C TYR A 6 -2.32 -3.56 -10.19
N TRP A 7 -1.55 -4.62 -10.38
CA TRP A 7 -0.43 -4.70 -11.29
C TRP A 7 -0.75 -5.73 -12.38
N ASN A 8 -1.25 -5.25 -13.48
CA ASN A 8 -1.40 -6.08 -14.68
C ASN A 8 0.00 -6.38 -15.24
N VAL A 9 0.69 -7.36 -14.62
CA VAL A 9 1.99 -7.82 -15.11
C VAL A 9 1.73 -8.70 -16.32
N PRO A 10 2.13 -8.29 -17.53
CA PRO A 10 1.88 -9.08 -18.72
C PRO A 10 2.51 -10.46 -18.61
N GLY A 11 1.71 -11.50 -18.75
CA GLY A 11 2.14 -12.89 -18.74
C GLY A 11 2.12 -13.60 -17.39
N GLU A 12 1.73 -12.94 -16.32
CA GLU A 12 1.51 -13.58 -15.02
C GLU A 12 0.04 -13.84 -14.77
N ASN A 13 -0.25 -15.04 -14.28
CA ASN A 13 -1.58 -15.46 -13.88
C ASN A 13 -1.62 -15.57 -12.35
N TYR A 14 -2.32 -14.65 -11.70
CA TYR A 14 -2.50 -14.62 -10.26
C TYR A 14 -3.05 -15.94 -9.69
N TYR A 15 -3.91 -16.61 -10.42
CA TYR A 15 -4.46 -17.90 -10.03
C TYR A 15 -3.43 -19.02 -9.97
N THR A 16 -2.36 -18.96 -10.73
CA THR A 16 -1.30 -19.98 -10.71
C THR A 16 -0.70 -20.17 -9.32
N PHE A 17 -0.52 -19.08 -8.59
CA PHE A 17 -0.03 -19.13 -7.21
C PHE A 17 -1.04 -19.79 -6.28
N ILE A 18 -2.32 -19.40 -6.37
CA ILE A 18 -3.40 -19.95 -5.55
C ILE A 18 -3.63 -21.42 -5.86
N ASP A 19 -3.70 -21.79 -7.15
CA ASP A 19 -3.87 -23.17 -7.56
C ASP A 19 -2.74 -24.07 -7.04
N ALA A 20 -1.48 -23.62 -7.12
CA ALA A 20 -0.33 -24.34 -6.58
C ALA A 20 -0.38 -24.48 -5.04
N ALA A 21 -0.83 -23.43 -4.34
CA ALA A 21 -1.01 -23.48 -2.90
C ALA A 21 -2.11 -24.47 -2.49
N ILE A 22 -3.24 -24.47 -3.20
CA ILE A 22 -4.35 -25.41 -2.98
C ILE A 22 -3.90 -26.85 -3.26
N GLU A 23 -3.23 -27.08 -4.39
CA GLU A 23 -2.72 -28.41 -4.74
C GLU A 23 -1.80 -28.98 -3.65
N LYS A 24 -0.88 -28.15 -3.14
CA LYS A 24 0.00 -28.53 -2.05
C LYS A 24 -0.78 -28.84 -0.79
N PHE A 25 -1.70 -27.97 -0.40
CA PHE A 25 -2.52 -28.13 0.80
C PHE A 25 -3.39 -29.42 0.75
N GLU A 26 -4.04 -29.69 -0.38
CA GLU A 26 -4.85 -30.89 -0.56
C GLU A 26 -3.99 -32.16 -0.56
N ALA A 27 -2.74 -32.11 -1.04
CA ALA A 27 -1.82 -33.25 -0.98
C ALA A 27 -1.41 -33.59 0.47
N GLU A 28 -1.25 -32.56 1.30
CA GLU A 28 -0.94 -32.71 2.73
C GLU A 28 -2.20 -33.08 3.55
N HIS A 29 -3.38 -32.71 3.08
CA HIS A 29 -4.69 -32.91 3.75
C HIS A 29 -5.69 -33.65 2.84
N PRO A 30 -5.51 -34.93 2.56
CA PRO A 30 -6.29 -35.67 1.53
C PRO A 30 -7.80 -35.80 1.79
N ASN A 31 -8.24 -35.47 3.00
CA ASN A 31 -9.66 -35.43 3.36
C ASN A 31 -10.31 -34.05 3.20
N VAL A 32 -9.53 -33.04 2.77
CA VAL A 32 -10.01 -31.69 2.54
C VAL A 32 -10.02 -31.41 1.04
N LYS A 33 -11.07 -30.79 0.58
CA LYS A 33 -11.19 -30.26 -0.80
C LYS A 33 -11.40 -28.77 -0.71
N VAL A 34 -10.62 -28.00 -1.44
CA VAL A 34 -10.72 -26.55 -1.51
C VAL A 34 -11.41 -26.16 -2.83
N GLU A 35 -12.53 -25.46 -2.71
CA GLU A 35 -13.21 -24.83 -3.85
C GLU A 35 -13.17 -23.33 -3.65
N TYR A 36 -12.87 -22.57 -4.70
CA TYR A 36 -12.82 -21.11 -4.60
C TYR A 36 -13.67 -20.41 -5.65
N THR A 37 -14.24 -19.29 -5.27
CA THR A 37 -14.93 -18.36 -6.18
C THR A 37 -13.97 -17.24 -6.56
N SER A 38 -13.90 -16.96 -7.85
CA SER A 38 -13.08 -15.90 -8.43
C SER A 38 -13.88 -15.11 -9.49
N GLY A 39 -13.25 -14.11 -10.09
CA GLY A 39 -13.90 -13.33 -11.15
C GLY A 39 -14.70 -12.14 -10.62
N ILE A 40 -14.63 -11.83 -9.33
CA ILE A 40 -15.20 -10.62 -8.75
C ILE A 40 -14.18 -9.51 -8.92
N ARG A 41 -14.57 -8.36 -9.52
CA ARG A 41 -13.66 -7.22 -9.63
C ARG A 41 -13.35 -6.64 -8.25
N VAL A 42 -12.14 -6.10 -8.07
CA VAL A 42 -11.73 -5.52 -6.78
C VAL A 42 -12.71 -4.46 -6.31
N GLU A 43 -13.18 -3.59 -7.21
CA GLU A 43 -14.14 -2.53 -6.93
C GLU A 43 -15.52 -3.01 -6.48
N ASP A 44 -15.91 -4.25 -6.84
CA ASP A 44 -17.19 -4.86 -6.46
C ASP A 44 -17.02 -5.85 -5.29
N TYR A 45 -15.79 -6.11 -4.84
CA TYR A 45 -15.49 -7.22 -3.94
C TYR A 45 -16.07 -7.03 -2.54
N THR A 46 -15.95 -5.83 -1.97
CA THR A 46 -16.51 -5.50 -0.65
C THR A 46 -18.03 -5.69 -0.61
N GLU A 47 -18.73 -5.24 -1.67
CA GLU A 47 -20.19 -5.39 -1.77
C GLU A 47 -20.56 -6.87 -1.92
N TRP A 48 -19.86 -7.59 -2.78
CA TRP A 48 -20.08 -9.03 -2.96
C TRP A 48 -19.86 -9.80 -1.65
N LEU A 49 -18.74 -9.56 -0.95
CA LEU A 49 -18.41 -10.25 0.30
C LEU A 49 -19.45 -9.95 1.40
N SER A 50 -19.84 -8.68 1.55
CA SER A 50 -20.91 -8.28 2.45
C SER A 50 -22.22 -8.99 2.14
N GLY A 51 -22.55 -9.14 0.85
CA GLY A 51 -23.72 -9.90 0.40
C GLY A 51 -23.66 -11.38 0.81
N GLN A 52 -22.47 -12.02 0.71
CA GLN A 52 -22.31 -13.41 1.18
C GLN A 52 -22.59 -13.56 2.67
N TYR A 53 -22.10 -12.64 3.51
CA TYR A 53 -22.40 -12.63 4.95
C TYR A 53 -23.89 -12.46 5.23
N LEU A 54 -24.56 -11.56 4.53
CA LEU A 54 -26.01 -11.35 4.71
C LEU A 54 -26.85 -12.59 4.32
N LEU A 55 -26.34 -13.40 3.40
CA LEU A 55 -27.00 -14.64 2.94
C LEU A 55 -26.61 -15.87 3.80
N GLY A 56 -25.64 -15.75 4.70
CA GLY A 56 -25.07 -16.89 5.42
C GLY A 56 -24.34 -17.85 4.49
N GLN A 57 -23.67 -17.32 3.49
CA GLN A 57 -22.90 -18.05 2.46
C GLN A 57 -21.45 -17.52 2.39
N GLU A 58 -20.97 -16.95 3.48
CA GLU A 58 -19.61 -16.47 3.58
C GLU A 58 -18.60 -17.61 3.37
N PRO A 59 -17.48 -17.32 2.68
CA PRO A 59 -16.39 -18.29 2.52
C PRO A 59 -15.73 -18.63 3.87
N ASP A 60 -15.23 -19.87 4.03
CA ASP A 60 -14.44 -20.27 5.20
C ASP A 60 -13.12 -19.50 5.31
N VAL A 61 -12.51 -19.19 4.15
CA VAL A 61 -11.30 -18.36 4.01
C VAL A 61 -11.52 -17.36 2.89
N MET A 62 -11.16 -16.11 3.13
CA MET A 62 -11.35 -15.04 2.16
C MET A 62 -10.17 -14.08 2.12
N VAL A 63 -10.00 -13.38 1.03
CA VAL A 63 -9.16 -12.18 1.01
C VAL A 63 -9.96 -11.05 1.66
N ILE A 64 -9.32 -10.27 2.52
CA ILE A 64 -9.88 -9.05 3.08
C ILE A 64 -9.07 -7.85 2.57
N LEU A 65 -9.75 -6.84 2.04
CA LEU A 65 -9.09 -5.62 1.62
C LEU A 65 -8.69 -4.79 2.84
N PRO A 66 -7.57 -4.07 2.83
CA PRO A 66 -7.09 -3.32 3.99
C PRO A 66 -8.13 -2.33 4.55
N GLU A 67 -8.88 -1.67 3.68
CA GLU A 67 -9.95 -0.73 4.03
C GLU A 67 -11.15 -1.39 4.71
N ASP A 68 -11.36 -2.68 4.49
CA ASP A 68 -12.49 -3.42 5.02
C ASP A 68 -12.19 -4.09 6.37
N LEU A 69 -10.92 -4.28 6.72
CA LEU A 69 -10.51 -5.06 7.89
C LEU A 69 -11.22 -4.64 9.18
N VAL A 70 -11.26 -3.33 9.45
CA VAL A 70 -11.84 -2.79 10.69
C VAL A 70 -13.35 -3.06 10.75
N ILE A 71 -14.06 -2.89 9.64
CA ILE A 71 -15.51 -3.10 9.58
C ILE A 71 -15.83 -4.58 9.84
N PHE A 72 -15.11 -5.50 9.20
CA PHE A 72 -15.34 -6.93 9.33
C PHE A 72 -14.87 -7.49 10.70
N SER A 73 -13.82 -6.90 11.31
CA SER A 73 -13.41 -7.27 12.68
C SER A 73 -14.42 -6.78 13.73
N ASP A 74 -14.90 -5.54 13.62
CA ASP A 74 -15.84 -4.94 14.56
C ASP A 74 -17.24 -5.60 14.52
N THR A 75 -17.64 -6.11 13.38
CA THR A 75 -18.89 -6.88 13.22
C THR A 75 -18.76 -8.35 13.61
N ALA A 76 -17.58 -8.76 14.11
CA ALA A 76 -17.24 -10.15 14.43
C ALA A 76 -17.41 -11.11 13.23
N SER A 77 -17.28 -10.58 12.03
CA SER A 77 -17.30 -11.36 10.77
C SER A 77 -15.95 -12.06 10.52
N LEU A 78 -14.87 -11.59 11.14
CA LEU A 78 -13.56 -12.23 11.10
C LEU A 78 -13.25 -12.95 12.42
N ARG A 79 -12.50 -14.02 12.30
CA ARG A 79 -12.02 -14.79 13.45
C ARG A 79 -10.64 -14.30 13.87
N GLU A 80 -10.43 -14.08 15.18
CA GLU A 80 -9.11 -13.83 15.74
C GLU A 80 -8.18 -15.04 15.50
N LEU A 81 -7.02 -14.79 14.89
CA LEU A 81 -6.06 -15.83 14.50
C LEU A 81 -5.03 -16.15 15.60
N ASP A 82 -4.78 -15.24 16.55
CA ASP A 82 -3.79 -15.41 17.62
C ASP A 82 -3.89 -16.74 18.38
N PRO A 83 -5.10 -17.24 18.78
CA PRO A 83 -5.21 -18.50 19.48
C PRO A 83 -4.77 -19.70 18.63
N PHE A 84 -4.99 -19.64 17.31
CA PHE A 84 -4.62 -20.71 16.38
C PHE A 84 -3.11 -20.70 16.15
N MET A 85 -2.53 -19.54 15.88
CA MET A 85 -1.08 -19.38 15.68
C MET A 85 -0.29 -19.81 16.92
N LYS A 86 -0.79 -19.54 18.13
CA LYS A 86 -0.16 -19.99 19.38
C LYS A 86 -0.18 -21.50 19.58
N GLN A 87 -1.15 -22.19 19.00
CA GLN A 87 -1.31 -23.65 19.12
C GLN A 87 -0.59 -24.42 18.01
N ASP A 88 -0.26 -23.74 16.90
CA ASP A 88 0.42 -24.33 15.75
C ASP A 88 1.93 -24.10 15.88
N PRO A 89 2.73 -25.17 16.11
CA PRO A 89 4.18 -25.04 16.22
C PRO A 89 4.85 -24.70 14.88
N GLU A 90 4.13 -24.83 13.77
CA GLU A 90 4.63 -24.49 12.41
C GLU A 90 4.27 -23.07 11.98
N ALA A 91 3.48 -22.34 12.78
CA ALA A 91 3.11 -20.96 12.51
C ALA A 91 4.29 -20.02 12.73
N ASP A 92 5.17 -19.94 11.74
CA ASP A 92 6.31 -19.01 11.73
C ASP A 92 5.99 -17.74 10.97
N LEU A 93 5.82 -16.63 11.69
CA LEU A 93 5.57 -15.31 11.12
C LEU A 93 6.86 -14.50 10.85
N SER A 94 8.03 -15.05 11.15
CA SER A 94 9.31 -14.32 11.02
C SER A 94 9.65 -13.95 9.57
N GLY A 95 9.07 -14.63 8.60
CA GLY A 95 9.22 -14.34 7.17
C GLY A 95 8.39 -13.16 6.65
N PHE A 96 7.46 -12.65 7.44
CA PHE A 96 6.63 -11.51 7.04
C PHE A 96 7.24 -10.17 7.44
N TYR A 97 7.03 -9.15 6.63
CA TYR A 97 7.34 -7.78 7.02
C TYR A 97 6.43 -7.35 8.18
N PRO A 98 6.97 -6.77 9.27
CA PRO A 98 6.16 -6.37 10.42
C PRO A 98 5.00 -5.41 10.07
N ALA A 99 5.24 -4.46 9.16
CA ALA A 99 4.20 -3.54 8.70
C ALA A 99 3.06 -4.26 7.95
N ALA A 100 3.37 -5.30 7.17
CA ALA A 100 2.36 -6.10 6.49
C ALA A 100 1.53 -6.95 7.47
N LEU A 101 2.15 -7.52 8.49
CA LEU A 101 1.42 -8.21 9.57
C LEU A 101 0.50 -7.24 10.31
N GLN A 102 1.00 -6.05 10.64
CA GLN A 102 0.22 -5.04 11.35
C GLN A 102 -1.01 -4.58 10.54
N ALA A 103 -0.93 -4.55 9.21
CA ALA A 103 -2.07 -4.24 8.36
C ALA A 103 -3.21 -5.27 8.46
N GLY A 104 -2.92 -6.50 8.90
CA GLY A 104 -3.91 -7.54 9.17
C GLY A 104 -4.40 -7.58 10.61
N ALA A 105 -4.01 -6.60 11.46
CA ALA A 105 -4.36 -6.54 12.86
C ALA A 105 -5.31 -5.37 13.17
N ASP A 106 -6.23 -5.57 14.09
CA ASP A 106 -7.09 -4.53 14.66
C ASP A 106 -7.13 -4.67 16.18
N LYS A 107 -7.01 -3.55 16.91
CA LYS A 107 -7.04 -3.51 18.39
C LYS A 107 -6.11 -4.52 19.06
N GLY A 108 -4.94 -4.73 18.48
CA GLY A 108 -3.90 -5.64 18.98
C GLY A 108 -4.20 -7.12 18.78
N LYS A 109 -5.12 -7.48 17.90
CA LYS A 109 -5.48 -8.84 17.53
C LYS A 109 -5.27 -9.07 16.05
N GLN A 110 -4.73 -10.21 15.68
CA GLN A 110 -4.52 -10.58 14.28
C GLN A 110 -5.78 -11.22 13.71
N TYR A 111 -6.31 -10.68 12.62
CA TYR A 111 -7.49 -11.18 11.92
C TYR A 111 -7.18 -11.67 10.51
N ALA A 112 -6.11 -11.15 9.89
CA ALA A 112 -5.68 -11.55 8.56
C ALA A 112 -4.16 -11.70 8.48
N LEU A 113 -3.68 -12.56 7.60
CA LEU A 113 -2.27 -12.67 7.26
C LEU A 113 -2.04 -12.05 5.88
N PRO A 114 -0.91 -11.36 5.66
CA PRO A 114 -0.66 -10.70 4.39
C PRO A 114 -0.44 -11.73 3.27
N LEU A 115 -1.18 -11.56 2.18
CA LEU A 115 -1.04 -12.35 0.97
C LEU A 115 -0.01 -11.71 0.03
N GLU A 116 -0.05 -10.39 -0.07
CA GLU A 116 0.88 -9.59 -0.86
C GLU A 116 1.25 -8.30 -0.12
N CYS A 117 2.36 -7.70 -0.49
CA CYS A 117 2.80 -6.42 0.05
C CYS A 117 3.34 -5.57 -1.10
N VAL A 118 2.75 -4.40 -1.29
CA VAL A 118 3.17 -3.43 -2.31
C VAL A 118 3.81 -2.24 -1.60
N PRO A 119 5.17 -2.17 -1.56
CA PRO A 119 5.85 -1.04 -0.94
C PRO A 119 5.75 0.20 -1.81
N GLN A 120 5.46 1.34 -1.20
CA GLN A 120 5.66 2.64 -1.84
C GLN A 120 7.16 2.96 -1.87
N MET A 121 7.68 3.30 -3.06
CA MET A 121 9.09 3.61 -3.24
C MET A 121 9.27 4.81 -4.15
N MET A 122 10.28 5.62 -3.85
CA MET A 122 10.71 6.70 -4.74
C MET A 122 11.67 6.16 -5.80
N PHE A 123 11.35 6.40 -7.06
CA PHE A 123 12.21 6.05 -8.19
C PHE A 123 13.05 7.26 -8.62
N ILE A 124 14.34 7.04 -8.87
CA ILE A 124 15.27 8.08 -9.29
C ILE A 124 15.64 7.89 -10.76
N ASN A 125 15.44 8.94 -11.57
CA ASN A 125 15.90 8.97 -12.95
C ASN A 125 17.41 9.23 -13.00
N LYS A 126 18.19 8.16 -12.96
CA LYS A 126 19.67 8.24 -12.99
C LYS A 126 20.21 8.91 -14.24
N THR A 127 19.54 8.74 -15.39
CA THR A 127 19.97 9.35 -16.66
C THR A 127 19.84 10.87 -16.60
N LEU A 128 18.75 11.38 -16.02
CA LEU A 128 18.56 12.80 -15.82
C LEU A 128 19.61 13.39 -14.88
N LEU A 129 19.86 12.76 -13.72
CA LEU A 129 20.87 13.20 -12.77
C LEU A 129 22.27 13.24 -13.40
N GLN A 130 22.63 12.24 -14.19
CA GLN A 130 23.91 12.19 -14.90
C GLN A 130 24.02 13.32 -15.95
N LYS A 131 22.96 13.57 -16.73
CA LYS A 131 22.89 14.65 -17.70
C LYS A 131 23.11 16.01 -17.04
N GLU A 132 22.53 16.20 -15.85
CA GLU A 132 22.62 17.45 -15.09
C GLU A 132 23.85 17.53 -14.17
N HIS A 133 24.74 16.53 -14.23
CA HIS A 133 25.94 16.41 -13.38
C HIS A 133 25.65 16.43 -11.87
N ILE A 134 24.49 15.91 -11.49
CA ILE A 134 24.05 15.80 -10.10
C ILE A 134 24.36 14.41 -9.57
N ARG A 135 24.95 14.34 -8.37
CA ARG A 135 25.21 13.08 -7.69
C ARG A 135 23.89 12.44 -7.27
N ILE A 136 23.77 11.13 -7.46
CA ILE A 136 22.66 10.35 -6.92
C ILE A 136 22.71 10.46 -5.39
N PRO A 137 21.64 10.88 -4.70
CA PRO A 137 21.61 10.97 -3.26
C PRO A 137 21.79 9.60 -2.60
N ASP A 138 22.31 9.59 -1.40
CA ASP A 138 22.38 8.40 -0.55
C ASP A 138 20.99 8.13 0.08
N ASN A 139 20.79 6.96 0.71
CA ASN A 139 19.46 6.55 1.23
C ASN A 139 19.02 7.31 2.50
N ASP A 140 19.87 8.17 3.04
CA ASP A 140 19.66 8.94 4.26
C ASP A 140 19.48 10.44 4.00
N TRP A 141 19.14 10.82 2.77
CA TRP A 141 18.89 12.21 2.41
C TRP A 141 17.73 12.83 3.20
N THR A 142 17.88 14.12 3.47
CA THR A 142 16.91 14.91 4.22
C THR A 142 15.88 15.57 3.29
N TRP A 143 14.81 16.11 3.86
CA TRP A 143 13.83 16.92 3.11
C TRP A 143 14.46 18.15 2.45
N ASP A 144 15.42 18.80 3.12
CA ASP A 144 16.12 19.97 2.54
C ASP A 144 16.93 19.57 1.32
N GLU A 145 17.60 18.42 1.36
CA GLU A 145 18.36 17.87 0.23
C GLU A 145 17.43 17.45 -0.90
N PHE A 146 16.30 16.81 -0.57
CA PHE A 146 15.29 16.45 -1.56
C PHE A 146 14.69 17.69 -2.23
N TYR A 147 14.30 18.70 -1.47
CA TYR A 147 13.79 19.96 -2.00
C TYR A 147 14.80 20.65 -2.91
N SER A 148 16.06 20.77 -2.44
CA SER A 148 17.14 21.39 -3.21
C SER A 148 17.40 20.65 -4.53
N LEU A 149 17.29 19.32 -4.54
CA LEU A 149 17.41 18.52 -5.75
C LEU A 149 16.24 18.78 -6.71
N CYS A 150 15.02 18.80 -6.19
CA CYS A 150 13.83 19.12 -6.99
C CYS A 150 13.92 20.51 -7.58
N GLU A 151 14.35 21.51 -6.82
CA GLU A 151 14.52 22.89 -7.29
C GLU A 151 15.56 22.99 -8.40
N GLN A 152 16.71 22.31 -8.29
CA GLN A 152 17.73 22.28 -9.33
C GLN A 152 17.26 21.64 -10.64
N LEU A 153 16.38 20.64 -10.55
CA LEU A 153 15.90 19.87 -11.69
C LEU A 153 14.66 20.47 -12.36
N THR A 154 13.86 21.27 -11.61
CA THR A 154 12.63 21.87 -12.14
C THR A 154 12.96 23.15 -12.90
N ARG A 155 12.84 23.11 -14.22
CA ARG A 155 13.21 24.26 -15.06
C ARG A 155 12.60 24.21 -16.47
N ASP A 156 12.58 25.35 -17.09
CA ASP A 156 12.37 25.56 -18.53
C ASP A 156 13.70 25.24 -19.24
N THR A 157 13.74 24.22 -20.10
CA THR A 157 14.96 23.79 -20.79
C THR A 157 15.08 24.34 -22.19
N ASP A 158 14.00 24.84 -22.80
CA ASP A 158 13.98 25.41 -24.15
C ASP A 158 13.82 26.94 -24.18
N GLY A 159 13.52 27.57 -23.04
CA GLY A 159 13.47 29.04 -22.89
C GLY A 159 12.15 29.66 -23.36
N ASP A 160 11.07 28.88 -23.43
CA ASP A 160 9.77 29.37 -23.86
C ASP A 160 8.94 29.99 -22.71
N GLY A 161 9.44 29.91 -21.47
CA GLY A 161 8.82 30.41 -20.27
C GLY A 161 7.91 29.39 -19.56
N ILE A 162 7.86 28.16 -20.05
CA ILE A 162 7.10 27.07 -19.48
C ILE A 162 8.06 26.02 -18.92
N VAL A 163 7.81 25.54 -17.70
CA VAL A 163 8.62 24.45 -17.12
C VAL A 163 8.32 23.15 -17.88
N ASP A 164 9.35 22.54 -18.43
CA ASP A 164 9.29 21.30 -19.21
C ASP A 164 10.14 20.16 -18.63
N GLN A 165 10.94 20.45 -17.59
CA GLN A 165 11.66 19.47 -16.80
C GLN A 165 11.29 19.61 -15.32
N PHE A 166 10.86 18.52 -14.70
CA PHE A 166 10.41 18.48 -13.32
C PHE A 166 11.37 17.66 -12.45
N GLY A 167 11.66 18.19 -11.26
CA GLY A 167 12.51 17.53 -10.27
C GLY A 167 11.80 16.38 -9.56
N VAL A 168 10.47 16.41 -9.49
CA VAL A 168 9.65 15.40 -8.84
C VAL A 168 8.30 15.29 -9.54
N TYR A 169 7.77 14.08 -9.54
CA TYR A 169 6.43 13.74 -10.01
C TYR A 169 5.72 12.93 -8.93
N ASP A 170 4.42 13.18 -8.74
CA ASP A 170 3.53 12.42 -7.86
C ASP A 170 4.04 12.32 -6.41
N TYR A 171 4.41 13.47 -5.82
CA TYR A 171 4.76 13.60 -4.42
C TYR A 171 3.77 14.55 -3.74
N GLY A 172 2.88 13.99 -2.97
CA GLY A 172 1.81 14.70 -2.31
C GLY A 172 1.98 14.78 -0.79
N TRP A 173 0.89 15.11 -0.13
CA TRP A 173 0.83 15.25 1.31
C TRP A 173 0.87 13.89 2.03
N GLU A 174 0.35 12.83 1.41
CA GLU A 174 0.42 11.47 1.96
C GLU A 174 1.86 10.99 2.06
N GLU A 175 2.65 11.14 0.98
CA GLU A 175 4.06 10.79 0.96
C GLU A 175 4.85 11.61 1.99
N ALA A 176 4.55 12.88 2.12
CA ALA A 176 5.20 13.74 3.10
C ALA A 176 4.86 13.35 4.55
N LEU A 177 3.62 12.95 4.84
CA LEU A 177 3.23 12.44 6.15
C LEU A 177 3.98 11.17 6.51
N VAL A 178 3.97 10.19 5.59
CA VAL A 178 4.67 8.91 5.80
C VAL A 178 6.16 9.11 5.96
N ALA A 179 6.79 9.95 5.11
CA ALA A 179 8.22 10.27 5.20
C ALA A 179 8.60 10.96 6.51
N ASN A 180 7.68 11.69 7.16
CA ASN A 180 7.86 12.32 8.47
C ASN A 180 7.48 11.39 9.64
N GLY A 181 7.17 10.13 9.40
CA GLY A 181 6.72 9.17 10.42
C GLY A 181 5.40 9.54 11.06
N CYS A 182 4.56 10.30 10.35
CA CYS A 182 3.27 10.76 10.84
C CYS A 182 2.14 9.81 10.46
N SER A 183 1.14 9.74 11.34
CA SER A 183 -0.15 9.09 11.06
C SER A 183 -1.25 10.14 10.96
N LEU A 184 -2.30 9.85 10.19
CA LEU A 184 -3.50 10.69 10.11
C LEU A 184 -4.36 10.60 11.37
N PHE A 185 -4.39 9.42 11.96
CA PHE A 185 -5.20 9.12 13.13
C PHE A 185 -4.33 8.60 14.28
N SER A 186 -4.84 8.72 15.49
CA SER A 186 -4.28 8.06 16.66
C SER A 186 -4.32 6.54 16.52
N GLU A 187 -3.48 5.85 17.30
CA GLU A 187 -3.36 4.38 17.26
C GLU A 187 -4.71 3.67 17.54
N ASP A 188 -5.59 4.29 18.34
CA ASP A 188 -6.94 3.81 18.62
C ASP A 188 -7.98 4.22 17.56
N GLY A 189 -7.57 4.97 16.53
CA GLY A 189 -8.44 5.46 15.45
C GLY A 189 -9.45 6.54 15.85
N GLN A 190 -9.45 7.00 17.11
CA GLN A 190 -10.50 7.88 17.64
C GLN A 190 -10.23 9.38 17.40
N HIS A 191 -8.98 9.74 17.14
CA HIS A 191 -8.58 11.15 17.02
C HIS A 191 -7.85 11.41 15.69
N CYS A 192 -8.27 12.47 15.00
CA CYS A 192 -7.52 12.99 13.85
C CYS A 192 -6.32 13.81 14.35
N LEU A 193 -5.13 13.53 13.81
CA LEU A 193 -3.86 14.12 14.21
C LEU A 193 -3.38 15.24 13.28
N LEU A 194 -4.15 15.63 12.26
CA LEU A 194 -3.75 16.61 11.25
C LEU A 194 -3.36 17.99 11.82
N ASN A 195 -3.80 18.31 13.02
CA ASN A 195 -3.50 19.56 13.72
C ASN A 195 -2.26 19.50 14.61
N GLN A 196 -1.46 18.47 14.53
CA GLN A 196 -0.20 18.38 15.26
C GLN A 196 0.93 19.00 14.44
N SER A 197 1.98 19.50 15.12
CA SER A 197 3.09 20.22 14.48
C SER A 197 3.86 19.41 13.44
N ALA A 198 4.00 18.10 13.64
CA ALA A 198 4.67 17.22 12.70
C ALA A 198 3.87 17.05 11.41
N GLN A 199 2.55 16.88 11.51
CA GLN A 199 1.65 16.81 10.36
C GLN A 199 1.57 18.15 9.61
N GLU A 200 1.53 19.27 10.36
CA GLU A 200 1.59 20.61 9.75
C GLU A 200 2.89 20.82 8.96
N SER A 201 4.03 20.38 9.50
CA SER A 201 5.33 20.43 8.80
C SER A 201 5.32 19.61 7.52
N ALA A 202 4.76 18.40 7.55
CA ALA A 202 4.62 17.55 6.37
C ALA A 202 3.75 18.18 5.29
N MET A 203 2.61 18.78 5.68
CA MET A 203 1.72 19.50 4.76
C MET A 203 2.40 20.73 4.15
N GLN A 204 3.17 21.48 4.96
CA GLN A 204 3.94 22.62 4.47
C GLN A 204 5.00 22.20 3.46
N PHE A 205 5.70 21.11 3.73
CA PHE A 205 6.69 20.55 2.81
C PHE A 205 6.05 20.09 1.48
N ALA A 206 4.97 19.33 1.53
CA ALA A 206 4.22 18.93 0.34
C ALA A 206 3.76 20.15 -0.49
N ARG A 207 3.31 21.22 0.20
CA ARG A 207 2.96 22.48 -0.47
C ARG A 207 4.16 23.13 -1.17
N GLN A 208 5.34 23.12 -0.54
CA GLN A 208 6.56 23.66 -1.16
C GLN A 208 6.91 22.90 -2.43
N ILE A 209 6.86 21.57 -2.38
CA ILE A 209 7.07 20.69 -3.56
C ILE A 209 6.04 21.01 -4.66
N TYR A 210 4.76 21.11 -4.30
CA TYR A 210 3.71 21.47 -5.25
C TYR A 210 3.98 22.85 -5.91
N GLN A 211 4.47 23.82 -5.16
CA GLN A 211 4.78 25.15 -5.68
C GLN A 211 5.94 25.18 -6.68
N LEU A 212 6.89 24.25 -6.60
CA LEU A 212 7.92 24.09 -7.62
C LEU A 212 7.34 23.73 -8.99
N ASN A 213 6.26 22.94 -8.98
CA ASN A 213 5.58 22.48 -10.18
C ASN A 213 4.37 23.37 -10.55
N ALA A 214 4.11 24.44 -9.76
CA ALA A 214 2.95 25.31 -9.94
C ALA A 214 3.00 26.06 -11.28
N GLY A 215 1.95 25.91 -12.05
CA GLY A 215 1.80 26.47 -13.39
C GLY A 215 1.80 25.43 -14.49
N THR A 216 2.00 24.14 -14.13
CA THR A 216 1.96 23.04 -15.09
C THR A 216 0.84 22.07 -14.69
N ASP A 217 -0.12 21.88 -15.57
CA ASP A 217 -1.10 20.81 -15.43
C ASP A 217 -0.45 19.50 -15.86
N LEU A 218 -0.07 18.69 -14.86
CA LEU A 218 0.54 17.37 -15.08
C LEU A 218 -0.47 16.33 -15.58
N SER A 219 -1.78 16.63 -15.54
CA SER A 219 -2.84 15.72 -15.99
C SER A 219 -2.91 15.59 -17.52
N GLU A 220 -2.26 16.52 -18.27
CA GLU A 220 -2.26 16.52 -19.73
C GLU A 220 -0.99 15.92 -20.37
N LYS A 221 -0.05 15.39 -19.58
CA LYS A 221 1.19 14.77 -20.05
C LYS A 221 1.27 13.32 -19.57
#